data_3b55daed24aa0d1039c3ff0703c736d0
#
_entry.id   3b55daed24aa0d1039c3ff0703c736d0
#
_cell.length_a   1.000
_cell.length_b   1.000
_cell.length_c   1.000
_cell.angle_alpha   90.00
_cell.angle_beta   90.00
_cell.angle_gamma   90.00
#
_symmetry.space_group_name_H-M   'P 1'
#
loop_
_entity.id
_entity.type
_entity.pdbx_description
1 polymer ?
#
loop_
_entity_poly.entity_id
_entity_poly.type
_entity_poly.pdbx_seq_one_letter_code
_entity_poly.pdbx_strand_id
1 'polypeptide(L)'
;MAIGNVTPDSFYAPSRLNSTDALIAWAKKALDDGADILDIGACSTRPGSTPVDENGEWLRLVPALTAIKKELPDTPLSLDTYRPEIARRALEQFGQITINDISGGCEEMYRLVKQHDVPYVFTFQGRYSNLGILDFTHTRNWILDPGLGFCGGVEEDYACLRQLDSLRQYNRPVLVGVSRKSMIYKPLGLTQDTCLSATMAIQLYALEHGATILRTHDVRETREIIELFNRLV
;
A
#
# COMPACT_ATOMS: atom_id res chain seq x y z
N MET A 1 -4.79 -6.21 -0.12
CA MET A 1 -3.40 -6.00 0.33
C MET A 1 -3.42 -5.58 1.79
N ALA A 2 -2.82 -6.38 2.67
CA ALA A 2 -2.79 -6.14 4.12
C ALA A 2 -1.57 -5.30 4.53
N ILE A 3 -1.76 -4.30 5.39
CA ILE A 3 -0.70 -3.37 5.83
C ILE A 3 0.03 -3.93 7.06
N GLY A 4 1.32 -4.26 6.92
CA GLY A 4 2.20 -4.72 7.98
C GLY A 4 3.33 -3.73 8.29
N ASN A 5 3.23 -3.02 9.41
CA ASN A 5 4.23 -2.05 9.82
C ASN A 5 5.19 -2.65 10.86
N VAL A 6 6.46 -2.77 10.51
CA VAL A 6 7.53 -3.21 11.43
C VAL A 6 8.25 -2.00 12.05
N THR A 7 7.47 -0.98 12.43
CA THR A 7 7.96 0.26 13.07
C THR A 7 7.57 0.29 14.54
N PRO A 8 8.47 0.70 15.47
CA PRO A 8 8.14 0.91 16.88
C PRO A 8 7.05 1.98 17.08
N ASP A 9 6.96 2.96 16.17
CA ASP A 9 6.18 4.18 16.28
C ASP A 9 4.87 4.19 15.49
N SER A 10 4.33 3.03 15.08
CA SER A 10 3.05 2.98 14.39
C SER A 10 1.93 3.50 15.29
N PHE A 11 1.14 4.51 14.84
CA PHE A 11 0.02 5.09 15.60
C PHE A 11 -1.13 4.10 15.84
N TYR A 12 -1.31 3.11 14.98
CA TYR A 12 -2.31 2.07 15.17
C TYR A 12 -1.68 0.90 15.93
N ALA A 13 -1.92 0.85 17.23
CA ALA A 13 -1.33 -0.14 18.14
C ALA A 13 -1.43 -1.60 17.68
N PRO A 14 -2.55 -2.06 17.08
CA PRO A 14 -2.67 -3.42 16.52
C PRO A 14 -1.76 -3.73 15.36
N SER A 15 -1.21 -2.72 14.66
CA SER A 15 -0.29 -2.92 13.52
C SER A 15 1.19 -2.87 13.89
N ARG A 16 1.53 -2.79 15.19
CA ARG A 16 2.92 -2.81 15.68
C ARG A 16 3.42 -4.24 15.75
N LEU A 17 4.32 -4.60 14.87
CA LEU A 17 4.91 -5.94 14.79
C LEU A 17 6.32 -5.90 15.37
N ASN A 18 6.41 -5.91 16.72
CA ASN A 18 7.67 -5.69 17.45
C ASN A 18 8.52 -6.95 17.61
N SER A 19 8.05 -8.11 17.17
CA SER A 19 8.79 -9.36 17.15
C SER A 19 8.47 -10.17 15.91
N THR A 20 9.37 -11.06 15.54
CA THR A 20 9.17 -11.98 14.42
C THR A 20 7.93 -12.85 14.62
N ASP A 21 7.70 -13.33 15.85
CA ASP A 21 6.54 -14.18 16.16
C ASP A 21 5.22 -13.40 16.02
N ALA A 22 5.17 -12.15 16.49
CA ALA A 22 4.01 -11.29 16.32
C ALA A 22 3.74 -10.98 14.84
N LEU A 23 4.81 -10.76 14.06
CA LEU A 23 4.71 -10.57 12.61
C LEU A 23 4.12 -11.80 11.91
N ILE A 24 4.63 -13.00 12.22
CA ILE A 24 4.13 -14.24 11.59
C ILE A 24 2.69 -14.53 12.02
N ALA A 25 2.35 -14.31 13.30
CA ALA A 25 0.96 -14.44 13.77
C ALA A 25 0.02 -13.47 13.03
N TRP A 26 0.41 -12.20 12.87
CA TRP A 26 -0.31 -11.23 12.08
C TRP A 26 -0.43 -11.64 10.61
N ALA A 27 0.65 -12.08 9.98
CA ALA A 27 0.67 -12.49 8.59
C ALA A 27 -0.29 -13.66 8.32
N LYS A 28 -0.25 -14.70 9.17
CA LYS A 28 -1.17 -15.84 9.11
C LYS A 28 -2.62 -15.39 9.26
N LYS A 29 -2.89 -14.56 10.28
CA LYS A 29 -4.24 -14.01 10.48
C LYS A 29 -4.71 -13.18 9.28
N ALA A 30 -3.86 -12.32 8.72
CA ALA A 30 -4.22 -11.53 7.55
C ALA A 30 -4.57 -12.40 6.33
N LEU A 31 -3.83 -13.50 6.12
CA LEU A 31 -4.12 -14.46 5.05
C LEU A 31 -5.43 -15.23 5.35
N ASP A 32 -5.66 -15.67 6.58
CA ASP A 32 -6.90 -16.34 7.01
C ASP A 32 -8.12 -15.40 6.87
N ASP A 33 -7.93 -14.11 7.12
CA ASP A 33 -8.95 -13.06 6.92
C ASP A 33 -9.16 -12.70 5.42
N GLY A 34 -8.38 -13.30 4.50
CA GLY A 34 -8.55 -13.19 3.05
C GLY A 34 -7.63 -12.17 2.36
N ALA A 35 -6.49 -11.83 2.93
CA ALA A 35 -5.49 -11.03 2.22
C ALA A 35 -4.83 -11.84 1.10
N ASP A 36 -4.66 -11.20 -0.07
CA ASP A 36 -3.94 -11.79 -1.21
C ASP A 36 -2.46 -11.37 -1.23
N ILE A 37 -2.11 -10.23 -0.62
CA ILE A 37 -0.76 -9.65 -0.61
C ILE A 37 -0.49 -9.09 0.78
N LEU A 38 0.72 -9.31 1.31
CA LEU A 38 1.21 -8.67 2.53
C LEU A 38 2.16 -7.52 2.15
N ASP A 39 1.86 -6.30 2.58
CA ASP A 39 2.65 -5.09 2.30
C ASP A 39 3.43 -4.68 3.55
N ILE A 40 4.74 -4.87 3.51
CA ILE A 40 5.63 -4.71 4.66
C ILE A 40 6.40 -3.40 4.56
N GLY A 41 6.24 -2.54 5.57
CA GLY A 41 6.95 -1.26 5.66
C GLY A 41 7.64 -1.06 7.01
N ALA A 42 8.83 -0.49 7.01
CA ALA A 42 9.63 -0.21 8.20
C ALA A 42 9.90 1.29 8.43
N CYS A 43 9.40 2.13 7.53
CA CYS A 43 9.51 3.58 7.63
C CYS A 43 8.10 4.20 7.66
N SER A 44 7.84 5.08 8.64
CA SER A 44 6.58 5.82 8.67
C SER A 44 6.73 7.10 7.85
N THR A 45 5.89 7.27 6.84
CA THR A 45 5.82 8.50 6.02
C THR A 45 4.79 9.50 6.56
N ARG A 46 4.25 9.26 7.76
CA ARG A 46 3.24 10.12 8.39
C ARG A 46 3.87 11.41 8.92
N PRO A 47 3.15 12.56 8.86
CA PRO A 47 3.60 13.79 9.49
C PRO A 47 3.91 13.58 10.99
N GLY A 48 5.10 14.00 11.44
CA GLY A 48 5.53 13.88 12.84
C GLY A 48 6.18 12.54 13.23
N SER A 49 6.35 11.61 12.28
CA SER A 49 7.15 10.39 12.54
C SER A 49 8.66 10.73 12.63
N THR A 50 9.38 10.02 13.49
CA THR A 50 10.84 10.13 13.54
C THR A 50 11.44 9.54 12.26
N PRO A 51 12.20 10.31 11.46
CA PRO A 51 12.87 9.78 10.30
C PRO A 51 13.80 8.63 10.66
N VAL A 52 13.71 7.54 9.92
CA VAL A 52 14.65 6.42 10.02
C VAL A 52 15.59 6.54 8.84
N ASP A 53 16.88 6.38 9.07
CA ASP A 53 17.85 6.31 7.98
C ASP A 53 17.73 4.98 7.22
N GLU A 54 18.41 4.90 6.11
CA GLU A 54 18.36 3.73 5.22
C GLU A 54 18.83 2.44 5.91
N ASN A 55 19.88 2.54 6.71
CA ASN A 55 20.39 1.38 7.44
C ASN A 55 19.41 0.93 8.53
N GLY A 56 18.80 1.86 9.24
CA GLY A 56 17.78 1.56 10.26
C GLY A 56 16.53 0.93 9.64
N GLU A 57 16.09 1.40 8.47
CA GLU A 57 15.00 0.78 7.71
C GLU A 57 15.36 -0.66 7.32
N TRP A 58 16.54 -0.86 6.75
CA TRP A 58 16.99 -2.18 6.33
C TRP A 58 17.09 -3.17 7.50
N LEU A 59 17.67 -2.74 8.63
CA LEU A 59 17.78 -3.57 9.85
C LEU A 59 16.42 -4.02 10.40
N ARG A 60 15.36 -3.25 10.18
CA ARG A 60 14.00 -3.64 10.55
C ARG A 60 13.36 -4.59 9.54
N LEU A 61 13.61 -4.39 8.24
CA LEU A 61 13.03 -5.17 7.15
C LEU A 61 13.59 -6.57 7.05
N VAL A 62 14.92 -6.74 7.17
CA VAL A 62 15.57 -8.04 6.96
C VAL A 62 15.00 -9.17 7.80
N PRO A 63 14.88 -9.05 9.14
CA PRO A 63 14.32 -10.12 9.95
C PRO A 63 12.86 -10.40 9.59
N ALA A 64 12.09 -9.36 9.25
CA ALA A 64 10.69 -9.47 8.88
C ALA A 64 10.51 -10.25 7.56
N LEU A 65 11.20 -9.82 6.51
CA LEU A 65 11.12 -10.46 5.19
C LEU A 65 11.68 -11.89 5.23
N THR A 66 12.78 -12.11 5.97
CA THR A 66 13.36 -13.45 6.16
C THR A 66 12.36 -14.40 6.81
N ALA A 67 11.70 -13.94 7.89
CA ALA A 67 10.72 -14.78 8.59
C ALA A 67 9.51 -15.09 7.72
N ILE A 68 8.95 -14.09 7.01
CA ILE A 68 7.79 -14.32 6.13
C ILE A 68 8.17 -15.28 4.99
N LYS A 69 9.31 -15.07 4.32
CA LYS A 69 9.75 -15.97 3.23
C LYS A 69 10.01 -17.39 3.69
N LYS A 70 10.45 -17.56 4.94
CA LYS A 70 10.67 -18.89 5.53
C LYS A 70 9.37 -19.61 5.90
N GLU A 71 8.46 -18.89 6.59
CA GLU A 71 7.25 -19.49 7.17
C GLU A 71 6.05 -19.49 6.19
N LEU A 72 6.05 -18.60 5.20
CA LEU A 72 4.98 -18.36 4.23
C LEU A 72 5.57 -18.13 2.83
N PRO A 73 6.31 -19.12 2.26
CA PRO A 73 7.13 -18.93 1.06
C PRO A 73 6.33 -18.54 -0.19
N ASP A 74 5.09 -19.00 -0.30
CA ASP A 74 4.22 -18.78 -1.47
C ASP A 74 3.38 -17.50 -1.37
N THR A 75 3.50 -16.74 -0.27
CA THR A 75 2.72 -15.53 -0.07
C THR A 75 3.26 -14.38 -0.92
N PRO A 76 2.42 -13.74 -1.77
CA PRO A 76 2.81 -12.54 -2.46
C PRO A 76 3.16 -11.42 -1.48
N LEU A 77 4.36 -10.83 -1.66
CA LEU A 77 4.84 -9.74 -0.83
C LEU A 77 4.90 -8.43 -1.61
N SER A 78 4.66 -7.36 -0.88
CA SER A 78 4.92 -5.99 -1.27
C SER A 78 5.84 -5.34 -0.23
N LEU A 79 6.75 -4.51 -0.66
CA LEU A 79 7.68 -3.74 0.15
C LEU A 79 7.32 -2.25 0.05
N ASP A 80 6.84 -1.68 1.17
CA ASP A 80 6.53 -0.25 1.27
C ASP A 80 7.83 0.53 1.57
N THR A 81 8.46 1.00 0.49
CA THR A 81 9.67 1.83 0.54
C THR A 81 9.78 2.75 -0.67
N TYR A 82 10.24 3.97 -0.44
CA TYR A 82 10.56 4.95 -1.49
C TYR A 82 12.07 5.04 -1.78
N ARG A 83 12.88 4.19 -1.15
CA ARG A 83 14.35 4.20 -1.29
C ARG A 83 14.81 3.14 -2.28
N PRO A 84 15.44 3.53 -3.40
CA PRO A 84 15.93 2.58 -4.40
C PRO A 84 16.91 1.56 -3.84
N GLU A 85 17.80 1.96 -2.92
CA GLU A 85 18.78 1.06 -2.31
C GLU A 85 18.13 -0.02 -1.43
N ILE A 86 17.09 0.32 -0.67
CA ILE A 86 16.32 -0.65 0.09
C ILE A 86 15.59 -1.63 -0.84
N ALA A 87 14.95 -1.11 -1.89
CA ALA A 87 14.30 -1.93 -2.91
C ALA A 87 15.30 -2.87 -3.60
N ARG A 88 16.49 -2.38 -3.97
CA ARG A 88 17.56 -3.17 -4.59
C ARG A 88 17.97 -4.34 -3.70
N ARG A 89 18.32 -4.06 -2.43
CA ARG A 89 18.72 -5.10 -1.45
C ARG A 89 17.62 -6.14 -1.27
N ALA A 90 16.37 -5.71 -1.19
CA ALA A 90 15.24 -6.62 -1.01
C ALA A 90 15.05 -7.54 -2.24
N LEU A 91 15.13 -6.98 -3.45
CA LEU A 91 15.00 -7.76 -4.68
C LEU A 91 16.16 -8.73 -4.88
N GLU A 92 17.41 -8.33 -4.56
CA GLU A 92 18.58 -9.20 -4.63
C GLU A 92 18.54 -10.35 -3.63
N GLN A 93 18.05 -10.09 -2.40
CA GLN A 93 18.06 -11.09 -1.32
C GLN A 93 16.82 -11.98 -1.31
N PHE A 94 15.65 -11.44 -1.63
CA PHE A 94 14.36 -12.13 -1.45
C PHE A 94 13.63 -12.42 -2.77
N GLY A 95 14.15 -11.94 -3.90
CA GLY A 95 13.59 -12.20 -5.23
C GLY A 95 12.35 -11.37 -5.55
N GLN A 96 11.36 -12.01 -6.18
CA GLN A 96 10.16 -11.33 -6.67
C GLN A 96 9.31 -10.75 -5.53
N ILE A 97 9.33 -9.41 -5.41
CA ILE A 97 8.54 -8.63 -4.45
C ILE A 97 7.98 -7.41 -5.19
N THR A 98 6.71 -7.08 -4.98
CA THR A 98 6.13 -5.80 -5.44
C THR A 98 6.80 -4.65 -4.70
N ILE A 99 7.17 -3.58 -5.39
CA ILE A 99 7.66 -2.36 -4.74
C ILE A 99 6.50 -1.36 -4.66
N ASN A 100 6.15 -0.96 -3.44
CA ASN A 100 5.13 0.04 -3.15
C ASN A 100 5.81 1.36 -2.78
N ASP A 101 5.81 2.33 -3.71
CA ASP A 101 6.55 3.59 -3.59
C ASP A 101 5.62 4.79 -3.55
N ILE A 102 5.49 5.38 -2.36
CA ILE A 102 4.63 6.55 -2.12
C ILE A 102 5.21 7.85 -2.68
N SER A 103 6.49 7.90 -3.04
CA SER A 103 7.16 9.15 -3.44
C SER A 103 6.82 9.60 -4.87
N GLY A 104 6.24 8.71 -5.69
CA GLY A 104 6.11 8.90 -7.12
C GLY A 104 7.37 8.48 -7.89
N GLY A 105 8.33 7.86 -7.18
CA GLY A 105 9.53 7.28 -7.75
C GLY A 105 10.59 8.27 -8.22
N CYS A 106 11.68 7.69 -8.70
CA CYS A 106 12.78 8.38 -9.35
C CYS A 106 13.36 7.49 -10.45
N GLU A 107 14.22 8.05 -11.29
CA GLU A 107 14.80 7.30 -12.41
C GLU A 107 15.53 6.02 -11.98
N GLU A 108 16.22 6.05 -10.84
CA GLU A 108 16.89 4.89 -10.27
C GLU A 108 15.92 3.78 -9.90
N MET A 109 14.80 4.12 -9.21
CA MET A 109 13.75 3.17 -8.86
C MET A 109 13.11 2.57 -10.11
N TYR A 110 12.79 3.40 -11.12
CA TYR A 110 12.19 2.92 -12.38
C TYR A 110 13.11 1.96 -13.13
N ARG A 111 14.40 2.24 -13.15
CA ARG A 111 15.42 1.38 -13.76
C ARG A 111 15.51 0.04 -13.01
N LEU A 112 15.50 0.09 -11.69
CA LEU A 112 15.56 -1.08 -10.82
C LEU A 112 14.36 -2.02 -11.03
N VAL A 113 13.13 -1.51 -10.93
CA VAL A 113 11.92 -2.35 -11.06
C VAL A 113 11.76 -2.91 -12.47
N LYS A 114 12.21 -2.18 -13.49
CA LYS A 114 12.27 -2.66 -14.88
C LYS A 114 13.30 -3.78 -15.05
N GLN A 115 14.49 -3.63 -14.46
CA GLN A 115 15.57 -4.63 -14.53
C GLN A 115 15.15 -5.96 -13.89
N HIS A 116 14.41 -5.91 -12.78
CA HIS A 116 13.93 -7.10 -12.06
C HIS A 116 12.57 -7.61 -12.55
N ASP A 117 11.92 -6.89 -13.46
CA ASP A 117 10.58 -7.18 -14.01
C ASP A 117 9.54 -7.45 -12.90
N VAL A 118 9.55 -6.63 -11.85
CA VAL A 118 8.63 -6.75 -10.71
C VAL A 118 7.48 -5.76 -10.81
N PRO A 119 6.32 -6.06 -10.17
CA PRO A 119 5.24 -5.09 -10.05
C PRO A 119 5.69 -3.86 -9.24
N TYR A 120 5.25 -2.69 -9.69
CA TYR A 120 5.58 -1.42 -9.06
C TYR A 120 4.33 -0.57 -8.84
N VAL A 121 4.08 -0.17 -7.60
CA VAL A 121 3.01 0.77 -7.27
C VAL A 121 3.54 2.19 -7.42
N PHE A 122 3.05 2.88 -8.43
CA PHE A 122 3.37 4.26 -8.73
C PHE A 122 2.33 5.19 -8.09
N THR A 123 2.72 5.90 -7.03
CA THR A 123 1.86 6.84 -6.33
C THR A 123 2.03 8.25 -6.90
N PHE A 124 1.02 8.79 -7.57
CA PHE A 124 1.10 10.09 -8.23
C PHE A 124 0.52 11.27 -7.41
N GLN A 125 0.03 11.02 -6.18
CA GLN A 125 -0.39 12.02 -5.19
C GLN A 125 -1.37 13.06 -5.76
N GLY A 126 -2.40 12.62 -6.48
CA GLY A 126 -3.38 13.50 -7.14
C GLY A 126 -2.84 14.28 -8.35
N ARG A 127 -1.59 14.10 -8.70
CA ARG A 127 -0.96 14.80 -9.84
C ARG A 127 -1.20 14.03 -11.14
N TYR A 128 -2.42 14.02 -11.63
CA TYR A 128 -2.80 13.30 -12.85
C TYR A 128 -1.98 13.68 -14.09
N SER A 129 -1.42 14.92 -14.13
CA SER A 129 -0.48 15.34 -15.17
C SER A 129 0.79 14.48 -15.24
N ASN A 130 1.21 13.89 -14.11
CA ASN A 130 2.38 13.01 -14.07
C ASN A 130 2.14 11.70 -14.84
N LEU A 131 0.88 11.28 -14.99
CA LEU A 131 0.55 10.08 -15.76
C LEU A 131 0.75 10.27 -17.26
N GLY A 132 0.60 11.50 -17.77
CA GLY A 132 0.78 11.82 -19.19
C GLY A 132 2.21 11.74 -19.69
N ILE A 133 3.20 11.74 -18.79
CA ILE A 133 4.63 11.64 -19.14
C ILE A 133 5.19 10.21 -18.98
N LEU A 134 4.40 9.28 -18.45
CA LEU A 134 4.82 7.88 -18.31
C LEU A 134 4.66 7.15 -19.63
N ASP A 135 5.72 6.48 -20.04
CA ASP A 135 5.66 5.53 -21.16
C ASP A 135 5.09 4.19 -20.68
N PHE A 136 3.77 4.06 -20.74
CA PHE A 136 3.06 2.86 -20.31
C PHE A 136 3.36 1.61 -21.16
N THR A 137 4.02 1.75 -22.31
CA THR A 137 4.42 0.60 -23.14
C THR A 137 5.52 -0.23 -22.48
N HIS A 138 6.35 0.42 -21.67
CA HIS A 138 7.47 -0.22 -20.98
C HIS A 138 7.23 -0.45 -19.48
N THR A 139 6.02 -0.17 -18.98
CA THR A 139 5.65 -0.26 -17.56
C THR A 139 4.44 -1.15 -17.34
N ARG A 140 4.36 -2.27 -18.09
CA ARG A 140 3.18 -3.16 -18.09
C ARG A 140 2.81 -3.72 -16.70
N ASN A 141 3.80 -3.87 -15.81
CA ASN A 141 3.60 -4.40 -14.46
C ASN A 141 3.34 -3.29 -13.42
N TRP A 142 3.11 -2.04 -13.86
CA TRP A 142 2.85 -0.95 -12.94
C TRP A 142 1.39 -0.91 -12.50
N ILE A 143 1.22 -0.58 -11.22
CA ILE A 143 -0.05 -0.38 -10.52
C ILE A 143 -0.16 1.12 -10.23
N LEU A 144 -1.28 1.74 -10.53
CA LEU A 144 -1.49 3.17 -10.28
C LEU A 144 -2.07 3.37 -8.89
N ASP A 145 -1.49 4.26 -8.09
CA ASP A 145 -2.05 4.70 -6.82
C ASP A 145 -2.27 6.22 -6.85
N PRO A 146 -3.53 6.69 -6.70
CA PRO A 146 -3.82 8.13 -6.62
C PRO A 146 -3.17 8.82 -5.43
N GLY A 147 -2.73 8.09 -4.40
CA GLY A 147 -2.09 8.64 -3.23
C GLY A 147 -3.05 9.33 -2.27
N LEU A 148 -4.27 8.80 -2.11
CA LEU A 148 -5.26 9.34 -1.17
C LEU A 148 -4.65 9.45 0.24
N GLY A 149 -4.84 10.60 0.88
CA GLY A 149 -4.18 10.97 2.13
C GLY A 149 -2.87 11.76 1.94
N PHE A 150 -2.41 11.93 0.68
CA PHE A 150 -1.21 12.67 0.31
C PHE A 150 -1.46 13.70 -0.82
N CYS A 151 -2.72 13.90 -1.21
CA CYS A 151 -3.08 14.81 -2.30
C CYS A 151 -3.04 16.31 -1.93
N GLY A 152 -2.76 16.64 -0.66
CA GLY A 152 -2.64 18.03 -0.19
C GLY A 152 -3.60 18.38 0.94
N GLY A 153 -4.69 17.66 1.13
CA GLY A 153 -5.67 17.86 2.19
C GLY A 153 -6.92 17.02 2.00
N VAL A 154 -7.90 17.19 2.86
CA VAL A 154 -9.14 16.39 2.83
C VAL A 154 -9.92 16.62 1.53
N GLU A 155 -10.08 17.88 1.11
CA GLU A 155 -10.84 18.23 -0.09
C GLU A 155 -10.13 17.76 -1.37
N GLU A 156 -8.80 17.85 -1.40
CA GLU A 156 -7.97 17.36 -2.50
C GLU A 156 -8.02 15.83 -2.58
N ASP A 157 -8.03 15.13 -1.44
CA ASP A 157 -8.21 13.68 -1.40
C ASP A 157 -9.57 13.25 -1.98
N TYR A 158 -10.65 13.96 -1.62
CA TYR A 158 -11.98 13.72 -2.22
C TYR A 158 -12.05 14.11 -3.69
N ALA A 159 -11.38 15.18 -4.10
CA ALA A 159 -11.30 15.55 -5.51
C ALA A 159 -10.58 14.46 -6.32
N CYS A 160 -9.52 13.90 -5.75
CA CYS A 160 -8.79 12.79 -6.33
C CYS A 160 -9.62 11.50 -6.39
N LEU A 161 -10.34 11.17 -5.32
CA LEU A 161 -11.23 10.01 -5.25
C LEU A 161 -12.33 10.07 -6.33
N ARG A 162 -12.94 11.24 -6.55
CA ARG A 162 -13.95 11.45 -7.60
C ARG A 162 -13.43 11.26 -9.03
N GLN A 163 -12.11 11.27 -9.23
CA GLN A 163 -11.48 11.12 -10.54
C GLN A 163 -11.00 9.69 -10.82
N LEU A 164 -11.25 8.71 -9.93
CA LEU A 164 -10.75 7.33 -10.09
C LEU A 164 -11.11 6.71 -11.44
N ASP A 165 -12.34 6.91 -11.92
CA ASP A 165 -12.78 6.37 -13.22
C ASP A 165 -11.88 6.78 -14.39
N SER A 166 -11.25 7.95 -14.31
CA SER A 166 -10.34 8.42 -15.34
C SER A 166 -9.08 7.54 -15.49
N LEU A 167 -8.74 6.76 -14.45
CA LEU A 167 -7.58 5.86 -14.49
C LEU A 167 -7.83 4.63 -15.37
N ARG A 168 -9.08 4.28 -15.66
CA ARG A 168 -9.44 3.16 -16.55
C ARG A 168 -8.82 3.29 -17.95
N GLN A 169 -8.62 4.53 -18.44
CA GLN A 169 -7.99 4.80 -19.73
C GLN A 169 -6.57 4.24 -19.87
N TYR A 170 -5.86 4.05 -18.77
CA TYR A 170 -4.48 3.55 -18.77
C TYR A 170 -4.41 2.01 -18.82
N ASN A 171 -5.53 1.32 -18.63
CA ASN A 171 -5.60 -0.15 -18.60
C ASN A 171 -4.55 -0.76 -17.66
N ARG A 172 -4.48 -0.23 -16.44
CA ARG A 172 -3.60 -0.67 -15.36
C ARG A 172 -4.39 -0.98 -14.10
N PRO A 173 -3.94 -1.92 -13.26
CA PRO A 173 -4.51 -2.07 -11.93
C PRO A 173 -4.43 -0.74 -11.15
N VAL A 174 -5.46 -0.47 -10.36
CA VAL A 174 -5.53 0.73 -9.50
C VAL A 174 -5.56 0.29 -8.04
N LEU A 175 -4.56 0.72 -7.28
CA LEU A 175 -4.50 0.53 -5.85
C LEU A 175 -5.11 1.74 -5.14
N VAL A 176 -5.96 1.47 -4.14
CA VAL A 176 -6.54 2.51 -3.29
C VAL A 176 -6.27 2.18 -1.82
N GLY A 177 -5.55 3.08 -1.14
CA GLY A 177 -5.24 3.00 0.27
C GLY A 177 -5.95 4.09 1.08
N VAL A 178 -7.19 3.87 1.52
CA VAL A 178 -7.97 4.83 2.33
C VAL A 178 -8.14 4.42 3.79
N SER A 179 -7.72 3.19 4.15
CA SER A 179 -8.00 2.61 5.45
C SER A 179 -7.61 3.53 6.60
N ARG A 180 -8.61 3.94 7.37
CA ARG A 180 -8.50 4.76 8.58
C ARG A 180 -7.74 6.09 8.38
N LYS A 181 -7.80 6.67 7.16
CA LYS A 181 -7.12 7.94 6.83
C LYS A 181 -7.92 9.17 7.28
N SER A 182 -7.20 10.27 7.46
CA SER A 182 -7.74 11.55 7.95
C SER A 182 -8.88 12.11 7.08
N MET A 183 -8.86 11.85 5.80
CA MET A 183 -9.92 12.24 4.88
C MET A 183 -11.28 11.62 5.25
N ILE A 184 -11.29 10.47 5.95
CA ILE A 184 -12.51 9.79 6.37
C ILE A 184 -12.95 10.28 7.74
N TYR A 185 -12.08 10.21 8.76
CA TYR A 185 -12.52 10.45 10.12
C TYR A 185 -12.68 11.94 10.48
N LYS A 186 -11.83 12.84 9.90
CA LYS A 186 -11.91 14.27 10.25
C LYS A 186 -13.24 14.93 9.87
N PRO A 187 -13.78 14.79 8.63
CA PRO A 187 -15.06 15.39 8.26
C PRO A 187 -16.23 14.91 9.09
N LEU A 188 -16.13 13.69 9.65
CA LEU A 188 -17.20 13.06 10.44
C LEU A 188 -17.04 13.30 11.96
N GLY A 189 -15.99 14.01 12.39
CA GLY A 189 -15.69 14.18 13.82
C GLY A 189 -15.35 12.86 14.53
N LEU A 190 -14.91 11.85 13.78
CA LEU A 190 -14.52 10.54 14.27
C LEU A 190 -13.02 10.50 14.60
N THR A 191 -12.59 9.36 15.11
CA THR A 191 -11.18 9.03 15.31
C THR A 191 -10.74 7.93 14.32
N GLN A 192 -9.46 7.69 14.24
CA GLN A 192 -8.91 6.58 13.46
C GLN A 192 -9.49 5.22 13.88
N ASP A 193 -9.79 5.05 15.18
CA ASP A 193 -10.29 3.78 15.72
C ASP A 193 -11.78 3.58 15.47
N THR A 194 -12.56 4.67 15.33
CA THR A 194 -14.02 4.62 15.22
C THR A 194 -14.55 4.78 13.80
N CYS A 195 -13.68 4.93 12.78
CA CYS A 195 -14.09 5.21 11.41
C CYS A 195 -14.19 3.98 10.48
N LEU A 196 -14.31 2.78 11.04
CA LEU A 196 -14.32 1.54 10.24
C LEU A 196 -15.48 1.51 9.23
N SER A 197 -16.72 1.76 9.66
CA SER A 197 -17.89 1.75 8.77
C SER A 197 -17.78 2.76 7.64
N ALA A 198 -17.28 3.97 7.93
CA ALA A 198 -17.03 4.98 6.92
C ALA A 198 -15.90 4.59 5.97
N THR A 199 -14.86 3.90 6.49
CA THR A 199 -13.79 3.32 5.64
C THR A 199 -14.36 2.31 4.65
N MET A 200 -15.24 1.41 5.11
CA MET A 200 -15.88 0.41 4.25
C MET A 200 -16.72 1.06 3.13
N ALA A 201 -17.48 2.12 3.45
CA ALA A 201 -18.25 2.86 2.46
C ALA A 201 -17.34 3.48 1.36
N ILE A 202 -16.21 4.08 1.74
CA ILE A 202 -15.26 4.66 0.77
C ILE A 202 -14.55 3.58 -0.03
N GLN A 203 -14.26 2.42 0.56
CA GLN A 203 -13.68 1.29 -0.17
C GLN A 203 -14.65 0.74 -1.22
N LEU A 204 -15.94 0.60 -0.89
CA LEU A 204 -16.95 0.19 -1.87
C LEU A 204 -17.06 1.20 -3.01
N TYR A 205 -17.13 2.50 -2.69
CA TYR A 205 -17.08 3.55 -3.70
C TYR A 205 -15.86 3.43 -4.62
N ALA A 206 -14.67 3.18 -4.05
CA ALA A 206 -13.45 3.02 -4.84
C ALA A 206 -13.52 1.81 -5.80
N LEU A 207 -14.08 0.67 -5.36
CA LEU A 207 -14.29 -0.50 -6.22
C LEU A 207 -15.23 -0.19 -7.39
N GLU A 208 -16.37 0.48 -7.13
CA GLU A 208 -17.31 0.91 -8.17
C GLU A 208 -16.65 1.82 -9.21
N HIS A 209 -15.67 2.63 -8.78
CA HIS A 209 -14.95 3.58 -9.62
C HIS A 209 -13.58 3.07 -10.13
N GLY A 210 -13.35 1.75 -10.12
CA GLY A 210 -12.24 1.13 -10.84
C GLY A 210 -11.02 0.75 -10.00
N ALA A 211 -11.09 0.85 -8.67
CA ALA A 211 -10.06 0.23 -7.84
C ALA A 211 -10.07 -1.30 -8.03
N THR A 212 -8.89 -1.88 -8.16
CA THR A 212 -8.68 -3.32 -8.30
C THR A 212 -7.91 -3.91 -7.11
N ILE A 213 -7.24 -3.07 -6.34
CA ILE A 213 -6.50 -3.44 -5.13
C ILE A 213 -6.89 -2.47 -4.02
N LEU A 214 -7.36 -3.00 -2.89
CA LEU A 214 -7.58 -2.23 -1.67
C LEU A 214 -6.45 -2.50 -0.68
N ARG A 215 -5.76 -1.43 -0.24
CA ARG A 215 -4.71 -1.50 0.78
C ARG A 215 -5.31 -1.12 2.13
N THR A 216 -5.30 -2.06 3.09
CA THR A 216 -6.10 -1.93 4.32
C THR A 216 -5.45 -2.49 5.57
N HIS A 217 -5.84 -1.97 6.75
CA HIS A 217 -5.60 -2.57 8.06
C HIS A 217 -6.68 -3.58 8.45
N ASP A 218 -7.91 -3.41 7.94
CA ASP A 218 -9.11 -4.15 8.29
C ASP A 218 -9.40 -5.19 7.19
N VAL A 219 -8.59 -6.25 7.17
CA VAL A 219 -8.57 -7.23 6.06
C VAL A 219 -9.89 -7.94 5.91
N ARG A 220 -10.45 -8.46 7.01
CA ARG A 220 -11.69 -9.23 7.00
C ARG A 220 -12.86 -8.41 6.47
N GLU A 221 -13.05 -7.22 7.02
CA GLU A 221 -14.14 -6.33 6.63
C GLU A 221 -13.98 -5.85 5.17
N THR A 222 -12.72 -5.61 4.75
CA THR A 222 -12.43 -5.28 3.35
C THR A 222 -12.74 -6.46 2.42
N ARG A 223 -12.46 -7.71 2.84
CA ARG A 223 -12.81 -8.91 2.06
C ARG A 223 -14.32 -9.07 1.91
N GLU A 224 -15.07 -8.83 2.97
CA GLU A 224 -16.54 -8.84 2.96
C GLU A 224 -17.09 -7.82 1.93
N ILE A 225 -16.53 -6.61 1.87
CA ILE A 225 -16.90 -5.59 0.87
C ILE A 225 -16.59 -6.04 -0.56
N ILE A 226 -15.41 -6.63 -0.80
CA ILE A 226 -15.04 -7.15 -2.12
C ILE A 226 -16.01 -8.26 -2.55
N GLU A 227 -16.38 -9.17 -1.66
CA GLU A 227 -17.32 -10.24 -1.97
C GLU A 227 -18.74 -9.72 -2.26
N LEU A 228 -19.19 -8.69 -1.54
CA LEU A 228 -20.46 -8.00 -1.85
C LEU A 228 -20.40 -7.30 -3.20
N PHE A 229 -19.32 -6.55 -3.48
CA PHE A 229 -19.13 -5.89 -4.76
C PHE A 229 -19.19 -6.87 -5.93
N ASN A 230 -18.50 -8.01 -5.84
CA ASN A 230 -18.51 -9.05 -6.88
C ASN A 230 -19.88 -9.71 -7.12
N ARG A 231 -20.84 -9.53 -6.20
CA ARG A 231 -22.24 -9.97 -6.39
C ARG A 231 -23.14 -8.92 -7.03
N LEU A 232 -22.68 -7.66 -7.07
CA LEU A 232 -23.43 -6.52 -7.58
C LEU A 232 -23.11 -6.19 -9.05
N VAL A 233 -21.97 -6.69 -9.55
CA VAL A 233 -21.47 -6.45 -10.91
C VAL A 233 -21.46 -7.67 -11.81
#